data_bd80026cf4cade84ea924dd63c03710c
#
_entry.id   bd80026cf4cade84ea924dd63c03710c
#
_cell.length_a   1.000
_cell.length_b   1.000
_cell.length_c   1.000
_cell.angle_alpha   90.00
_cell.angle_beta   90.00
_cell.angle_gamma   90.00
#
_symmetry.space_group_name_H-M   'P 1'
#
loop_
_entity.id
_entity.type
_entity.pdbx_description
1 polymer ?
#
loop_
_entity_poly.entity_id
_entity_poly.type
_entity_poly.pdbx_seq_one_letter_code
_entity_poly.pdbx_strand_id
1 'polypeptide(L)'
;GLGDVYKRQRYEFKNKGIDVFLESLNRLNRDKDLKKKVLAFVNVPSWVGDPREDLQKRLKSKDKFTEPLQCPFITHWLHNMTHDQVLDMLKYLGMGNRPEDKVKVIFVPCYQDGHDGILNKHYYDLILGEDLSVYPSYYEPWGYTPLESVAFRVPTITTDLAGFGLWVNSLKNQHGINDGVEVLHRSDYNSSE
;
A
#
# COMPACT_ATOMS: atom_id res chain seq x y z
N GLY A 1 26.48 -13.55 -1.82
CA GLY A 1 25.87 -14.10 -0.87
C GLY A 1 24.86 -13.46 0.10
N LEU A 2 25.29 -12.72 1.11
CA LEU A 2 24.40 -12.17 2.15
C LEU A 2 23.45 -11.09 1.62
N GLY A 3 23.78 -10.41 0.53
CA GLY A 3 22.92 -9.41 -0.09
C GLY A 3 21.64 -9.94 -0.74
N ASP A 4 21.67 -11.15 -1.25
CA ASP A 4 20.51 -11.74 -1.97
C ASP A 4 19.48 -12.35 -1.02
N VAL A 5 19.91 -12.85 0.13
CA VAL A 5 19.00 -13.32 1.19
C VAL A 5 18.23 -12.15 1.81
N TYR A 6 18.90 -11.03 2.02
CA TYR A 6 18.29 -9.83 2.58
C TYR A 6 17.26 -9.17 1.63
N LYS A 7 17.50 -9.24 0.33
CA LYS A 7 16.59 -8.72 -0.72
C LYS A 7 15.32 -9.56 -0.87
N ARG A 8 15.38 -10.87 -0.67
CA ARG A 8 14.20 -11.75 -0.76
C ARG A 8 13.24 -11.63 0.41
N GLN A 9 13.73 -11.29 1.59
CA GLN A 9 12.90 -11.25 2.81
C GLN A 9 12.00 -10.01 2.91
N ARG A 10 12.25 -8.93 2.17
CA ARG A 10 11.52 -7.66 2.32
C ARG A 10 10.37 -7.45 1.34
N TYR A 11 10.39 -8.12 0.20
CA TYR A 11 9.34 -8.04 -0.81
C TYR A 11 8.49 -9.31 -0.82
N GLU A 12 7.71 -9.47 0.22
CA GLU A 12 6.83 -10.62 0.42
C GLU A 12 5.42 -10.31 -0.10
N PHE A 13 5.26 -10.22 -1.41
CA PHE A 13 4.04 -9.80 -2.08
C PHE A 13 2.79 -10.53 -1.59
N LYS A 14 2.79 -11.87 -1.61
CA LYS A 14 1.65 -12.67 -1.15
C LYS A 14 1.52 -12.69 0.36
N ASN A 15 2.63 -12.84 1.07
CA ASN A 15 2.62 -12.94 2.53
C ASN A 15 2.14 -11.64 3.18
N LYS A 16 2.47 -10.50 2.60
CA LYS A 16 1.96 -9.19 3.04
C LYS A 16 0.54 -8.88 2.54
N GLY A 17 -0.04 -9.76 1.73
CA GLY A 17 -1.39 -9.60 1.20
C GLY A 17 -1.56 -8.46 0.18
N ILE A 18 -0.48 -8.07 -0.49
CA ILE A 18 -0.51 -6.99 -1.46
C ILE A 18 -1.42 -7.34 -2.63
N ASP A 19 -1.44 -8.60 -3.06
CA ASP A 19 -2.33 -9.11 -4.09
C ASP A 19 -3.82 -8.88 -3.74
N VAL A 20 -4.22 -9.22 -2.53
CA VAL A 20 -5.59 -9.02 -2.05
C VAL A 20 -5.92 -7.53 -1.95
N PHE A 21 -4.98 -6.73 -1.48
CA PHE A 21 -5.15 -5.27 -1.41
C PHE A 21 -5.37 -4.66 -2.79
N LEU A 22 -4.55 -5.00 -3.78
CA LEU A 22 -4.69 -4.50 -5.15
C LEU A 22 -6.00 -4.95 -5.80
N GLU A 23 -6.41 -6.19 -5.58
CA GLU A 23 -7.70 -6.68 -6.07
C GLU A 23 -8.87 -5.93 -5.44
N SER A 24 -8.80 -5.66 -4.15
CA SER A 24 -9.80 -4.86 -3.43
C SER A 24 -9.89 -3.43 -3.98
N LEU A 25 -8.76 -2.81 -4.27
CA LEU A 25 -8.71 -1.48 -4.92
C LEU A 25 -9.34 -1.51 -6.31
N ASN A 26 -9.12 -2.56 -7.09
CA ASN A 26 -9.73 -2.71 -8.40
C ASN A 26 -11.25 -2.89 -8.31
N ARG A 27 -11.75 -3.68 -7.35
CA ARG A 27 -13.18 -3.80 -7.07
C ARG A 27 -13.78 -2.45 -6.69
N LEU A 28 -13.11 -1.73 -5.79
CA LEU A 28 -13.52 -0.39 -5.36
C LEU A 28 -13.54 0.61 -6.53
N ASN A 29 -12.58 0.53 -7.45
CA ASN A 29 -12.53 1.39 -8.64
C ASN A 29 -13.73 1.17 -9.58
N ARG A 30 -14.27 -0.06 -9.60
CA ARG A 30 -15.42 -0.45 -10.41
C ARG A 30 -16.77 -0.21 -9.71
N ASP A 31 -16.74 0.08 -8.43
CA ASP A 31 -17.96 0.31 -7.65
C ASP A 31 -18.65 1.60 -8.10
N LYS A 32 -19.89 1.45 -8.60
CA LYS A 32 -20.69 2.59 -9.06
C LYS A 32 -21.15 3.50 -7.91
N ASP A 33 -21.28 2.95 -6.72
CA ASP A 33 -21.73 3.67 -5.54
C ASP A 33 -20.61 4.45 -4.86
N LEU A 34 -19.36 4.21 -5.20
CA LEU A 34 -18.23 4.99 -4.73
C LEU A 34 -18.33 6.43 -5.25
N LYS A 35 -18.60 7.37 -4.35
CA LYS A 35 -18.74 8.81 -4.68
C LYS A 35 -17.45 9.60 -4.53
N LYS A 36 -16.53 9.12 -3.70
CA LYS A 36 -15.26 9.79 -3.40
C LYS A 36 -14.13 9.22 -4.25
N LYS A 37 -13.14 10.05 -4.54
CA LYS A 37 -11.87 9.57 -5.08
C LYS A 37 -11.01 9.02 -3.97
N VAL A 38 -10.32 7.92 -4.25
CA VAL A 38 -9.41 7.25 -3.32
C VAL A 38 -8.00 7.34 -3.87
N LEU A 39 -7.07 7.74 -3.05
CA LEU A 39 -5.64 7.69 -3.32
C LEU A 39 -5.02 6.60 -2.44
N ALA A 40 -4.56 5.53 -3.05
CA ALA A 40 -3.98 4.39 -2.37
C ALA A 40 -2.47 4.36 -2.53
N PHE A 41 -1.75 4.32 -1.42
CA PHE A 41 -0.31 4.16 -1.40
C PHE A 41 0.05 2.69 -1.12
N VAL A 42 0.90 2.12 -1.96
CA VAL A 42 1.50 0.81 -1.75
C VAL A 42 2.96 1.03 -1.35
N ASN A 43 3.20 1.04 -0.05
CA ASN A 43 4.51 1.30 0.54
C ASN A 43 5.23 -0.02 0.79
N VAL A 44 5.97 -0.49 -0.19
CA VAL A 44 6.70 -1.76 -0.12
C VAL A 44 8.13 -1.55 -0.60
N PRO A 45 9.11 -1.45 0.31
CA PRO A 45 10.50 -1.27 -0.07
C PRO A 45 10.99 -2.40 -0.99
N SER A 46 11.55 -2.00 -2.11
CA SER A 46 12.11 -2.89 -3.13
C SER A 46 13.52 -2.42 -3.51
N TRP A 47 14.13 -3.10 -4.46
CA TRP A 47 15.39 -2.65 -5.02
C TRP A 47 15.15 -1.58 -6.05
N VAL A 48 15.38 -0.33 -5.67
CA VAL A 48 15.09 0.86 -6.47
C VAL A 48 16.34 1.55 -6.97
N GLY A 49 16.18 2.23 -8.10
CA GLY A 49 17.10 3.23 -8.62
C GLY A 49 16.70 4.64 -8.21
N ASP A 50 16.90 5.57 -9.12
CA ASP A 50 16.66 7.00 -8.88
C ASP A 50 15.16 7.34 -8.84
N PRO A 51 14.80 8.44 -8.16
CA PRO A 51 13.46 9.01 -8.25
C PRO A 51 13.17 9.46 -9.69
N ARG A 52 11.91 9.41 -10.09
CA ARG A 52 11.47 9.75 -11.44
C ARG A 52 11.58 11.26 -11.69
N GLU A 53 12.40 11.66 -12.62
CA GLU A 53 12.55 13.09 -12.99
C GLU A 53 11.27 13.67 -13.60
N ASP A 54 10.52 12.89 -14.40
CA ASP A 54 9.26 13.32 -15.00
C ASP A 54 8.20 13.62 -13.95
N LEU A 55 8.12 12.79 -12.89
CA LEU A 55 7.25 13.03 -11.75
C LEU A 55 7.71 14.26 -10.95
N GLN A 56 9.01 14.37 -10.68
CA GLN A 56 9.58 15.54 -9.99
C GLN A 56 9.26 16.85 -10.72
N LYS A 57 9.35 16.87 -12.05
CA LYS A 57 8.99 18.04 -12.89
C LYS A 57 7.52 18.38 -12.73
N ARG A 58 6.61 17.39 -12.78
CA ARG A 58 5.17 17.61 -12.57
C ARG A 58 4.86 18.17 -11.18
N LEU A 59 5.48 17.62 -10.14
CA LEU A 59 5.26 18.07 -8.76
C LEU A 59 5.73 19.53 -8.51
N LYS A 60 6.74 19.98 -9.25
CA LYS A 60 7.24 21.37 -9.19
C LYS A 60 6.43 22.34 -10.08
N SER A 61 5.71 21.82 -11.06
CA SER A 61 4.88 22.64 -11.95
C SER A 61 3.61 23.10 -11.25
N LYS A 62 3.12 24.29 -11.63
CA LYS A 62 1.79 24.76 -11.23
C LYS A 62 0.69 24.33 -12.20
N ASP A 63 1.05 23.66 -13.29
CA ASP A 63 0.12 23.20 -14.30
C ASP A 63 -0.72 22.02 -13.80
N LYS A 64 -1.93 21.90 -14.31
CA LYS A 64 -2.77 20.74 -14.08
C LYS A 64 -2.57 19.74 -15.21
N PHE A 65 -2.18 18.54 -14.85
CA PHE A 65 -2.01 17.43 -15.78
C PHE A 65 -3.23 16.51 -15.74
N THR A 66 -3.79 16.20 -16.89
CA THR A 66 -4.92 15.26 -17.03
C THR A 66 -4.47 13.88 -17.46
N GLU A 67 -3.38 13.82 -18.23
CA GLU A 67 -2.84 12.55 -18.73
C GLU A 67 -1.90 11.90 -17.72
N PRO A 68 -2.02 10.58 -17.47
CA PRO A 68 -1.08 9.87 -16.63
C PRO A 68 0.32 9.86 -17.23
N LEU A 69 1.32 9.72 -16.38
CA LEU A 69 2.68 9.45 -16.84
C LEU A 69 2.77 8.05 -17.45
N GLN A 70 3.73 7.83 -18.30
CA GLN A 70 4.12 6.48 -18.70
C GLN A 70 4.50 5.69 -17.44
N CYS A 71 4.07 4.43 -17.30
CA CYS A 71 4.14 3.67 -16.05
C CYS A 71 3.57 4.47 -14.87
N PRO A 72 2.24 4.67 -14.78
CA PRO A 72 1.64 5.74 -13.98
C PRO A 72 1.64 5.49 -12.46
N PHE A 73 2.19 4.38 -11.99
CA PHE A 73 2.04 3.94 -10.60
C PHE A 73 3.25 4.25 -9.74
N ILE A 74 4.47 4.14 -10.26
CA ILE A 74 5.71 4.15 -9.46
C ILE A 74 6.26 5.55 -9.23
N THR A 75 6.89 5.74 -8.07
CA THR A 75 7.61 6.97 -7.72
C THR A 75 9.10 6.92 -8.08
N HIS A 76 9.67 5.73 -8.07
CA HIS A 76 11.09 5.47 -8.34
C HIS A 76 11.22 4.36 -9.37
N TRP A 77 12.22 4.44 -10.24
CA TRP A 77 12.50 3.37 -11.18
C TRP A 77 13.01 2.14 -10.43
N LEU A 78 12.46 0.97 -10.76
CA LEU A 78 12.93 -0.31 -10.26
C LEU A 78 14.14 -0.76 -11.06
N HIS A 79 15.07 -1.49 -10.42
CA HIS A 79 16.17 -2.13 -11.16
C HIS A 79 15.66 -3.17 -12.17
N ASN A 80 14.53 -3.79 -11.89
CA ASN A 80 13.85 -4.67 -12.83
C ASN A 80 12.39 -4.24 -12.98
N MET A 81 12.11 -3.51 -14.07
CA MET A 81 10.77 -3.03 -14.42
C MET A 81 9.88 -4.09 -15.06
N THR A 82 10.46 -5.17 -15.59
CA THR A 82 9.74 -6.15 -16.42
C THR A 82 9.15 -7.31 -15.62
N HIS A 83 9.58 -7.51 -14.37
CA HIS A 83 9.16 -8.63 -13.54
C HIS A 83 8.82 -8.23 -12.10
N ASP A 84 8.21 -7.05 -11.93
CA ASP A 84 7.72 -6.62 -10.63
C ASP A 84 6.29 -7.10 -10.40
N GLN A 85 6.06 -7.77 -9.27
CA GLN A 85 4.77 -8.39 -8.96
C GLN A 85 3.64 -7.36 -8.78
N VAL A 86 3.93 -6.18 -8.21
CA VAL A 86 2.92 -5.11 -8.04
C VAL A 86 2.53 -4.55 -9.41
N LEU A 87 3.50 -4.19 -10.23
CA LEU A 87 3.25 -3.63 -11.56
C LEU A 87 2.55 -4.63 -12.48
N ASP A 88 2.97 -5.89 -12.45
CA ASP A 88 2.35 -6.96 -13.24
C ASP A 88 0.89 -7.18 -12.85
N MET A 89 0.59 -7.16 -11.54
CA MET A 89 -0.77 -7.32 -11.07
C MET A 89 -1.65 -6.12 -11.41
N LEU A 90 -1.15 -4.89 -11.27
CA LEU A 90 -1.89 -3.68 -11.68
C LEU A 90 -2.23 -3.72 -13.16
N LYS A 91 -1.30 -4.17 -14.00
CA LYS A 91 -1.53 -4.38 -15.43
C LYS A 91 -2.56 -5.47 -15.68
N TYR A 92 -2.46 -6.60 -15.01
CA TYR A 92 -3.42 -7.71 -15.10
C TYR A 92 -4.84 -7.25 -14.72
N LEU A 93 -4.98 -6.45 -13.67
CA LEU A 93 -6.26 -5.89 -13.23
C LEU A 93 -6.80 -4.79 -14.15
N GLY A 94 -6.03 -4.35 -15.14
CA GLY A 94 -6.43 -3.29 -16.07
C GLY A 94 -6.45 -1.90 -15.44
N MET A 95 -5.79 -1.69 -14.32
CA MET A 95 -5.67 -0.38 -13.68
C MET A 95 -4.68 0.52 -14.45
N GLY A 96 -4.90 1.82 -14.46
CA GLY A 96 -4.10 2.73 -15.26
C GLY A 96 -3.98 4.16 -14.72
N ASN A 97 -4.54 4.46 -13.56
CA ASN A 97 -4.60 5.81 -13.02
C ASN A 97 -5.16 6.84 -14.02
N ARG A 98 -6.13 6.42 -14.83
CA ARG A 98 -6.76 7.27 -15.86
C ARG A 98 -7.57 8.40 -15.20
N PRO A 99 -7.85 9.50 -15.89
CA PRO A 99 -8.67 10.59 -15.35
C PRO A 99 -10.00 10.14 -14.77
N GLU A 100 -10.66 9.18 -15.41
CA GLU A 100 -11.95 8.61 -15.00
C GLU A 100 -11.87 7.65 -13.79
N ASP A 101 -10.70 7.07 -13.52
CA ASP A 101 -10.54 6.14 -12.42
C ASP A 101 -10.80 6.83 -11.07
N LYS A 102 -11.68 6.24 -10.27
CA LYS A 102 -11.99 6.72 -8.91
C LYS A 102 -10.88 6.41 -7.91
N VAL A 103 -10.17 5.30 -8.13
CA VAL A 103 -9.04 4.86 -7.32
C VAL A 103 -7.75 5.10 -8.08
N LYS A 104 -6.86 5.87 -7.49
CA LYS A 104 -5.50 6.08 -7.97
C LYS A 104 -4.54 5.30 -7.09
N VAL A 105 -3.61 4.57 -7.68
CA VAL A 105 -2.61 3.79 -6.97
C VAL A 105 -1.24 4.40 -7.15
N ILE A 106 -0.54 4.62 -6.05
CA ILE A 106 0.86 5.07 -6.04
C ILE A 106 1.70 4.00 -5.37
N PHE A 107 2.57 3.38 -6.15
CA PHE A 107 3.54 2.42 -5.63
C PHE A 107 4.82 3.14 -5.25
N VAL A 108 5.13 3.11 -3.96
CA VAL A 108 6.31 3.73 -3.36
C VAL A 108 7.29 2.63 -2.95
N PRO A 109 8.23 2.25 -3.83
CA PRO A 109 9.10 1.10 -3.62
C PRO A 109 10.36 1.42 -2.83
N CYS A 110 10.48 2.60 -2.25
CA CYS A 110 11.64 3.05 -1.50
C CYS A 110 11.35 3.17 -0.01
N TYR A 111 12.42 3.26 0.79
CA TYR A 111 12.31 3.63 2.20
C TYR A 111 11.94 5.10 2.34
N GLN A 112 11.06 5.39 3.29
CA GLN A 112 10.60 6.73 3.63
C GLN A 112 11.47 7.30 4.75
N ASP A 113 12.64 7.81 4.38
CA ASP A 113 13.64 8.37 5.31
C ASP A 113 13.65 9.91 5.33
N GLY A 114 12.76 10.54 4.58
CA GLY A 114 12.68 11.99 4.42
C GLY A 114 13.46 12.54 3.23
N HIS A 115 14.21 11.72 2.51
CA HIS A 115 15.12 12.14 1.43
C HIS A 115 14.98 11.31 0.15
N ASP A 116 13.80 10.75 -0.07
CA ASP A 116 13.54 9.85 -1.21
C ASP A 116 13.51 10.56 -2.57
N GLY A 117 13.41 11.89 -2.59
CA GLY A 117 13.39 12.70 -3.81
C GLY A 117 12.02 12.92 -4.43
N ILE A 118 10.96 12.30 -3.92
CA ILE A 118 9.57 12.46 -4.37
C ILE A 118 8.70 13.00 -3.24
N LEU A 119 8.44 12.19 -2.22
CA LEU A 119 7.60 12.57 -1.08
C LEU A 119 8.39 13.36 -0.03
N ASN A 120 9.65 13.03 0.18
CA ASN A 120 10.56 13.65 1.13
C ASN A 120 9.98 13.76 2.55
N LYS A 121 9.27 12.73 2.96
CA LYS A 121 8.66 12.60 4.28
C LYS A 121 9.11 11.32 4.95
N HIS A 122 9.28 11.38 6.27
CA HIS A 122 9.46 10.17 7.06
C HIS A 122 8.19 9.32 7.05
N TYR A 123 8.37 8.02 7.19
CA TYR A 123 7.29 7.04 7.21
C TYR A 123 6.16 7.42 8.19
N TYR A 124 6.50 7.85 9.41
CA TYR A 124 5.52 8.26 10.41
C TYR A 124 4.73 9.51 10.01
N ASP A 125 5.37 10.46 9.32
CA ASP A 125 4.68 11.66 8.83
C ASP A 125 3.68 11.30 7.71
N LEU A 126 3.97 10.28 6.92
CA LEU A 126 3.05 9.79 5.90
C LEU A 126 1.84 9.11 6.53
N ILE A 127 2.05 8.23 7.52
CA ILE A 127 0.95 7.58 8.26
C ILE A 127 0.00 8.61 8.87
N LEU A 128 0.52 9.65 9.50
CA LEU A 128 -0.30 10.71 10.09
C LEU A 128 -1.21 11.44 9.09
N GLY A 129 -0.87 11.40 7.80
CA GLY A 129 -1.66 11.98 6.71
C GLY A 129 -2.67 11.01 6.08
N GLU A 130 -2.72 9.76 6.51
CA GLU A 130 -3.62 8.75 5.95
C GLU A 130 -4.98 8.77 6.66
N ASP A 131 -6.05 8.55 5.90
CA ASP A 131 -7.39 8.35 6.44
C ASP A 131 -7.62 6.92 6.91
N LEU A 132 -6.85 5.97 6.40
CA LEU A 132 -6.95 4.53 6.69
C LEU A 132 -5.63 3.84 6.34
N SER A 133 -5.15 2.98 7.24
CA SER A 133 -4.03 2.08 7.00
C SER A 133 -4.51 0.64 6.88
N VAL A 134 -3.96 -0.11 5.92
CA VAL A 134 -4.35 -1.51 5.64
C VAL A 134 -3.12 -2.41 5.64
N TYR A 135 -3.15 -3.44 6.49
CA TYR A 135 -2.09 -4.44 6.65
C TYR A 135 -2.68 -5.85 6.47
N PRO A 136 -2.90 -6.29 5.22
CA PRO A 136 -3.63 -7.52 4.93
C PRO A 136 -2.73 -8.76 4.96
N SER A 137 -1.77 -8.81 5.87
CA SER A 137 -0.77 -9.87 5.95
C SER A 137 -1.38 -11.26 6.08
N TYR A 138 -0.80 -12.22 5.37
CA TYR A 138 -1.13 -13.62 5.48
C TYR A 138 -0.44 -14.28 6.69
N TYR A 139 0.76 -13.84 7.02
CA TYR A 139 1.48 -14.25 8.22
C TYR A 139 2.39 -13.14 8.71
N GLU A 140 2.26 -12.81 9.97
CA GLU A 140 3.16 -11.90 10.67
C GLU A 140 3.23 -12.27 12.15
N PRO A 141 4.42 -12.55 12.73
CA PRO A 141 4.51 -12.97 14.14
C PRO A 141 3.87 -11.99 15.12
N TRP A 142 4.02 -10.69 14.90
CA TRP A 142 3.35 -9.66 15.69
C TRP A 142 2.66 -8.60 14.84
N GLY A 143 3.40 -7.82 14.05
CA GLY A 143 2.87 -6.70 13.26
C GLY A 143 2.99 -5.37 14.00
N TYR A 144 4.19 -4.82 14.08
CA TYR A 144 4.43 -3.52 14.71
C TYR A 144 3.81 -2.36 13.92
N THR A 145 3.77 -2.45 12.61
CA THR A 145 3.22 -1.40 11.74
C THR A 145 1.73 -1.13 11.95
N PRO A 146 0.83 -2.14 12.08
CA PRO A 146 -0.54 -1.88 12.49
C PRO A 146 -0.66 -1.24 13.88
N LEU A 147 0.15 -1.69 14.83
CA LEU A 147 0.19 -1.10 16.17
C LEU A 147 0.60 0.37 16.14
N GLU A 148 1.61 0.70 15.35
CA GLU A 148 2.08 2.09 15.17
C GLU A 148 1.00 2.98 14.57
N SER A 149 0.28 2.49 13.54
CA SER A 149 -0.84 3.24 12.93
C SER A 149 -1.94 3.53 13.94
N VAL A 150 -2.33 2.54 14.74
CA VAL A 150 -3.32 2.73 15.83
C VAL A 150 -2.81 3.72 16.86
N ALA A 151 -1.53 3.66 17.25
CA ALA A 151 -0.92 4.59 18.19
C ALA A 151 -0.96 6.04 17.67
N PHE A 152 -0.85 6.24 16.37
CA PHE A 152 -1.03 7.54 15.70
C PHE A 152 -2.50 7.92 15.44
N ARG A 153 -3.45 7.12 15.93
CA ARG A 153 -4.90 7.34 15.76
C ARG A 153 -5.36 7.28 14.31
N VAL A 154 -4.65 6.55 13.46
CA VAL A 154 -5.08 6.25 12.11
C VAL A 154 -5.93 4.97 12.14
N PRO A 155 -7.17 5.00 11.65
CA PRO A 155 -7.99 3.78 11.53
C PRO A 155 -7.22 2.70 10.77
N THR A 156 -7.23 1.49 11.28
CA THR A 156 -6.34 0.43 10.81
C THR A 156 -7.10 -0.87 10.56
N ILE A 157 -6.86 -1.47 9.40
CA ILE A 157 -7.30 -2.83 9.07
C ILE A 157 -6.08 -3.76 9.17
N THR A 158 -6.22 -4.84 9.91
CA THR A 158 -5.24 -5.92 10.03
C THR A 158 -5.93 -7.28 9.91
N THR A 159 -5.19 -8.37 10.05
CA THR A 159 -5.74 -9.73 9.97
C THR A 159 -5.50 -10.50 11.26
N ASP A 160 -6.28 -11.56 11.49
CA ASP A 160 -6.10 -12.49 12.60
C ASP A 160 -4.94 -13.49 12.37
N LEU A 161 -4.25 -13.40 11.25
CA LEU A 161 -2.99 -14.12 10.97
C LEU A 161 -1.74 -13.33 11.42
N ALA A 162 -1.91 -12.08 11.87
CA ALA A 162 -0.89 -11.28 12.55
C ALA A 162 -1.09 -11.34 14.07
N GLY A 163 0.00 -11.44 14.82
CA GLY A 163 -0.06 -11.50 16.29
C GLY A 163 -0.78 -10.31 16.92
N PHE A 164 -0.59 -9.12 16.39
CA PHE A 164 -1.33 -7.91 16.81
C PHE A 164 -2.83 -8.06 16.62
N GLY A 165 -3.29 -8.58 15.48
CA GLY A 165 -4.71 -8.81 15.22
C GLY A 165 -5.29 -9.88 16.17
N LEU A 166 -4.56 -10.96 16.43
CA LEU A 166 -4.96 -11.95 17.41
C LEU A 166 -5.07 -11.35 18.82
N TRP A 167 -4.13 -10.50 19.21
CA TRP A 167 -4.19 -9.80 20.49
C TRP A 167 -5.41 -8.89 20.58
N VAL A 168 -5.70 -8.10 19.53
CA VAL A 168 -6.91 -7.25 19.49
C VAL A 168 -8.16 -8.10 19.65
N ASN A 169 -8.26 -9.23 18.93
CA ASN A 169 -9.39 -10.16 19.05
C ASN A 169 -9.53 -10.78 20.45
N SER A 170 -8.42 -10.87 21.21
CA SER A 170 -8.45 -11.39 22.59
C SER A 170 -8.99 -10.38 23.61
N LEU A 171 -9.10 -9.12 23.25
CA LEU A 171 -9.69 -8.10 24.12
C LEU A 171 -11.18 -8.41 24.32
N LYS A 172 -11.65 -8.26 25.55
CA LYS A 172 -13.03 -8.61 25.91
C LYS A 172 -14.10 -7.71 25.30
N ASN A 173 -13.72 -6.52 24.84
CA ASN A 173 -14.63 -5.56 24.25
C ASN A 173 -14.77 -5.84 22.76
N GLN A 174 -15.98 -5.61 22.23
CA GLN A 174 -16.17 -5.57 20.78
C GLN A 174 -15.32 -4.43 20.19
N HIS A 175 -14.70 -4.69 19.06
CA HIS A 175 -13.91 -3.73 18.34
C HIS A 175 -14.28 -3.76 16.85
N GLY A 176 -14.03 -2.67 16.17
CA GLY A 176 -14.25 -2.50 14.75
C GLY A 176 -13.60 -1.21 14.27
N ILE A 177 -13.77 -0.88 13.00
CA ILE A 177 -13.13 0.32 12.42
C ILE A 177 -13.52 1.62 13.14
N ASN A 178 -14.71 1.68 13.71
CA ASN A 178 -15.16 2.83 14.50
C ASN A 178 -14.40 2.98 15.83
N ASP A 179 -13.79 1.90 16.31
CA ASP A 179 -12.93 1.88 17.50
C ASP A 179 -11.45 2.05 17.14
N GLY A 180 -11.17 2.27 15.85
CA GLY A 180 -9.84 2.53 15.32
C GLY A 180 -9.12 1.31 14.76
N VAL A 181 -9.64 0.10 14.92
CA VAL A 181 -9.04 -1.11 14.37
C VAL A 181 -10.10 -2.13 13.96
N GLU A 182 -9.95 -2.66 12.76
CA GLU A 182 -10.72 -3.78 12.23
C GLU A 182 -9.79 -4.97 12.02
N VAL A 183 -10.19 -6.14 12.49
CA VAL A 183 -9.44 -7.39 12.33
C VAL A 183 -10.20 -8.31 11.39
N LEU A 184 -9.67 -8.52 10.21
CA LEU A 184 -10.26 -9.43 9.24
C LEU A 184 -9.88 -10.87 9.57
N HIS A 185 -10.87 -11.75 9.61
CA HIS A 185 -10.62 -13.19 9.62
C HIS A 185 -10.15 -13.62 8.24
N ARG A 186 -8.95 -14.17 8.16
CA ARG A 186 -8.35 -14.57 6.89
C ARG A 186 -8.07 -16.07 6.86
N SER A 187 -8.53 -16.72 5.79
CA SER A 187 -8.27 -18.12 5.47
C SER A 187 -7.99 -18.29 3.99
N ASP A 188 -7.57 -19.48 3.58
CA ASP A 188 -7.36 -19.81 2.17
C ASP A 188 -8.65 -19.71 1.33
N TYR A 189 -9.82 -19.66 1.99
CA TYR A 189 -11.13 -19.67 1.35
C TYR A 189 -11.81 -18.30 1.29
N ASN A 190 -11.35 -17.30 2.04
CA ASN A 190 -12.01 -15.99 2.14
C ASN A 190 -11.15 -14.82 1.65
N SER A 191 -10.38 -15.02 0.62
CA SER A 191 -9.51 -13.97 0.03
C SER A 191 -10.27 -12.76 -0.53
N SER A 192 -11.59 -12.79 -0.53
CA SER A 192 -12.47 -11.75 -1.09
C SER A 192 -13.12 -10.84 -0.05
N GLU A 193 -12.88 -11.06 1.23
CA GLU A 193 -13.28 -10.16 2.30
C GLU A 193 -12.34 -8.95 2.36
#